data_8b17eddff7ceccd6ebf799e1d1d1eeac
#
_entry.id   8b17eddff7ceccd6ebf799e1d1d1eeac
#
_cell.length_a   1.000
_cell.length_b   1.000
_cell.length_c   1.000
_cell.angle_alpha   90.00
_cell.angle_beta   90.00
_cell.angle_gamma   90.00
#
_symmetry.space_group_name_H-M   'P 1'
#
loop_
_entity.id
_entity.type
_entity.pdbx_description
1 polymer ?
#
loop_
_entity_poly.entity_id
_entity_poly.type
_entity_poly.pdbx_seq_one_letter_code
_entity_poly.pdbx_strand_id
1 'polypeptide(L)'
;MDELTKQACELLERLIATPSISREETAAADLLFTQMEQWGLQPQRKGNNIWALSPDFDESRQTILLNAHIDTVKPVATWTKDPFTPQWEGDRLYGLGANDCGGGLVSLLTVFRLQAEDYRLQTRDYNLVFLASCEEEVSGKSGIEMVLPLLPRIDVAIVGEPTGMQPAVAEKGLMVIDGYAHGVSGHAARNEGVNAIYEALDDLVWLRDYRFERVSPLLGPTKMTVTVLGAGTQHNVVPDECRFTIDVRTNELYTNEEVFEFLQQNTKSELQARSFRLHSSSIPEDHPLVIRCKQMGMTPFGSPTLSDQALMAFPSFKLGPGESSRSHSADEFVKISEIRHAIDTYLHLLA
;
A
#
# COMPACT_ATOMS: atom_id res chain seq x y z
N MET A 1 9.87 28.64 7.60
CA MET A 1 9.31 27.33 8.00
C MET A 1 8.76 27.53 9.40
N ASP A 2 7.50 27.20 9.62
CA ASP A 2 6.92 27.23 10.96
C ASP A 2 7.50 26.09 11.83
N GLU A 3 7.32 26.16 13.14
CA GLU A 3 7.95 25.22 14.09
C GLU A 3 7.45 23.78 13.90
N LEU A 4 6.17 23.59 13.57
CA LEU A 4 5.61 22.25 13.35
C LEU A 4 6.20 21.56 12.14
N THR A 5 6.23 22.27 11.00
CA THR A 5 6.87 21.77 9.77
C THR A 5 8.35 21.47 9.99
N LYS A 6 9.04 22.31 10.77
CA LYS A 6 10.45 22.10 11.10
C LYS A 6 10.66 20.80 11.89
N GLN A 7 9.88 20.58 12.95
CA GLN A 7 9.98 19.36 13.76
C GLN A 7 9.62 18.08 12.95
N ALA A 8 8.62 18.16 12.05
CA ALA A 8 8.29 17.07 11.14
C ALA A 8 9.47 16.75 10.21
N CYS A 9 10.10 17.76 9.62
CA CYS A 9 11.27 17.59 8.76
C CYS A 9 12.49 17.04 9.51
N GLU A 10 12.78 17.52 10.73
CA GLU A 10 13.85 17.00 11.58
C GLU A 10 13.66 15.52 11.93
N LEU A 11 12.43 15.10 12.18
CA LEU A 11 12.12 13.68 12.37
C LEU A 11 12.34 12.89 11.09
N LEU A 12 11.90 13.42 9.94
CA LEU A 12 12.08 12.77 8.64
C LEU A 12 13.57 12.61 8.27
N GLU A 13 14.41 13.63 8.53
CA GLU A 13 15.86 13.54 8.34
C GLU A 13 16.46 12.37 9.15
N ARG A 14 16.04 12.22 10.40
CA ARG A 14 16.50 11.14 11.27
C ARG A 14 16.03 9.77 10.77
N LEU A 15 14.80 9.66 10.27
CA LEU A 15 14.27 8.43 9.68
C LEU A 15 15.05 8.07 8.40
N ILE A 16 15.28 9.01 7.49
CA ILE A 16 16.12 8.80 6.28
C ILE A 16 17.51 8.30 6.67
N ALA A 17 18.14 8.92 7.69
CA ALA A 17 19.47 8.53 8.16
C ALA A 17 19.49 7.18 8.90
N THR A 18 18.33 6.56 9.12
CA THR A 18 18.19 5.26 9.77
C THR A 18 17.63 4.26 8.75
N PRO A 19 18.46 3.46 8.06
CA PRO A 19 17.98 2.50 7.06
C PRO A 19 16.87 1.61 7.59
N SER A 20 15.79 1.49 6.82
CA SER A 20 14.57 0.76 7.19
C SER A 20 14.03 -0.10 6.03
N ILE A 21 14.91 -0.79 5.33
CA ILE A 21 14.50 -1.71 4.26
C ILE A 21 13.52 -2.73 4.85
N SER A 22 12.45 -3.07 4.11
CA SER A 22 11.43 -4.01 4.55
C SER A 22 12.02 -5.26 5.21
N ARG A 23 11.58 -5.58 6.43
CA ARG A 23 12.05 -6.62 7.36
C ARG A 23 13.33 -6.27 8.13
N GLU A 24 13.89 -5.08 7.95
CA GLU A 24 15.09 -4.58 8.65
C GLU A 24 14.81 -3.25 9.37
N GLU A 25 13.54 -2.95 9.72
CA GLU A 25 13.06 -1.65 10.21
C GLU A 25 13.30 -1.41 11.71
N THR A 26 13.92 -2.35 12.43
CA THR A 26 14.00 -2.29 13.91
C THR A 26 14.56 -0.97 14.43
N ALA A 27 15.63 -0.45 13.81
CA ALA A 27 16.26 0.80 14.25
C ALA A 27 15.34 2.02 14.01
N ALA A 28 14.61 2.07 12.88
CA ALA A 28 13.64 3.13 12.60
C ALA A 28 12.44 3.05 13.55
N ALA A 29 11.98 1.84 13.86
CA ALA A 29 10.94 1.60 14.84
C ALA A 29 11.36 2.05 16.25
N ASP A 30 12.60 1.74 16.69
CA ASP A 30 13.14 2.19 17.97
C ASP A 30 13.22 3.73 18.06
N LEU A 31 13.68 4.36 16.97
CA LEU A 31 13.76 5.81 16.85
C LEU A 31 12.37 6.45 16.99
N LEU A 32 11.39 5.95 16.24
CA LEU A 32 10.03 6.48 16.23
C LEU A 32 9.33 6.27 17.56
N PHE A 33 9.46 5.08 18.16
CA PHE A 33 8.92 4.75 19.47
C PHE A 33 9.45 5.72 20.53
N THR A 34 10.77 5.90 20.58
CA THR A 34 11.42 6.83 21.52
C THR A 34 10.97 8.28 21.31
N GLN A 35 10.83 8.70 20.06
CA GLN A 35 10.34 10.04 19.74
C GLN A 35 8.90 10.29 20.20
N MET A 36 8.03 9.29 20.03
CA MET A 36 6.66 9.37 20.50
C MET A 36 6.57 9.41 22.03
N GLU A 37 7.40 8.64 22.76
CA GLU A 37 7.50 8.74 24.22
C GLU A 37 7.96 10.13 24.68
N GLN A 38 8.98 10.71 24.02
CA GLN A 38 9.48 12.05 24.31
C GLN A 38 8.41 13.15 24.12
N TRP A 39 7.47 12.91 23.21
CA TRP A 39 6.31 13.81 23.00
C TRP A 39 5.15 13.52 23.96
N GLY A 40 5.32 12.63 24.94
CA GLY A 40 4.29 12.29 25.91
C GLY A 40 3.17 11.43 25.36
N LEU A 41 3.28 10.96 24.13
CA LEU A 41 2.39 9.95 23.57
C LEU A 41 2.67 8.61 24.26
N GLN A 42 1.67 7.76 24.35
CA GLN A 42 1.81 6.43 24.97
C GLN A 42 1.88 5.35 23.87
N PRO A 43 3.02 5.22 23.17
CA PRO A 43 3.14 4.28 22.07
C PRO A 43 3.10 2.85 22.57
N GLN A 44 2.45 2.01 21.79
CA GLN A 44 2.48 0.54 21.89
C GLN A 44 3.25 -0.01 20.69
N ARG A 45 3.80 -1.23 20.83
CA ARG A 45 4.60 -1.85 19.79
C ARG A 45 4.32 -3.34 19.65
N LYS A 46 4.27 -3.82 18.40
CA LYS A 46 4.26 -5.23 18.06
C LYS A 46 5.16 -5.48 16.86
N GLY A 47 6.27 -6.19 17.06
CA GLY A 47 7.33 -6.27 16.04
C GLY A 47 7.90 -4.87 15.79
N ASN A 48 7.89 -4.43 14.52
CA ASN A 48 8.30 -3.09 14.13
C ASN A 48 7.11 -2.13 13.86
N ASN A 49 5.88 -2.59 14.10
CA ASN A 49 4.70 -1.71 14.07
C ASN A 49 4.57 -0.95 15.39
N ILE A 50 4.25 0.34 15.29
CA ILE A 50 4.10 1.24 16.44
C ILE A 50 2.78 1.97 16.32
N TRP A 51 1.98 2.02 17.39
CA TRP A 51 0.73 2.77 17.39
C TRP A 51 0.48 3.47 18.71
N ALA A 52 -0.36 4.48 18.67
CA ALA A 52 -0.88 5.17 19.86
C ALA A 52 -2.34 5.52 19.69
N LEU A 53 -3.06 5.59 20.80
CA LEU A 53 -4.44 6.05 20.87
C LEU A 53 -4.49 7.50 21.34
N SER A 54 -5.50 8.26 20.91
CA SER A 54 -5.76 9.58 21.50
C SER A 54 -6.00 9.45 23.02
N PRO A 55 -5.52 10.39 23.84
CA PRO A 55 -5.62 10.30 25.31
C PRO A 55 -7.04 10.23 25.86
N ASP A 56 -8.00 10.80 25.14
CA ASP A 56 -9.44 10.83 25.46
C ASP A 56 -10.24 9.71 24.76
N PHE A 57 -9.60 8.60 24.44
CA PHE A 57 -10.22 7.49 23.72
C PHE A 57 -11.48 6.97 24.43
N ASP A 58 -12.60 6.90 23.70
CA ASP A 58 -13.92 6.48 24.16
C ASP A 58 -14.50 5.46 23.17
N GLU A 59 -14.72 4.23 23.61
CA GLU A 59 -15.22 3.12 22.78
C GLU A 59 -16.60 3.41 22.13
N SER A 60 -17.34 4.39 22.62
CA SER A 60 -18.65 4.79 22.06
C SER A 60 -18.53 5.68 20.81
N ARG A 61 -17.36 6.27 20.57
CA ARG A 61 -17.11 7.18 19.45
C ARG A 61 -16.60 6.42 18.22
N GLN A 62 -16.81 7.00 17.04
CA GLN A 62 -16.15 6.54 15.82
C GLN A 62 -14.63 6.71 15.93
N THR A 63 -13.88 5.81 15.33
CA THR A 63 -12.42 5.81 15.36
C THR A 63 -11.83 5.97 13.97
N ILE A 64 -10.99 6.98 13.81
CA ILE A 64 -10.22 7.25 12.59
C ILE A 64 -8.79 6.74 12.80
N LEU A 65 -8.34 5.85 11.92
CA LEU A 65 -6.95 5.41 11.86
C LEU A 65 -6.15 6.34 10.94
N LEU A 66 -5.03 6.85 11.44
CA LEU A 66 -4.00 7.56 10.68
C LEU A 66 -2.83 6.59 10.49
N ASN A 67 -2.65 6.05 9.30
CA ASN A 67 -1.64 5.03 9.01
C ASN A 67 -0.61 5.54 7.99
N ALA A 68 0.65 5.18 8.21
CA ALA A 68 1.73 5.33 7.23
C ALA A 68 2.81 4.29 7.53
N HIS A 69 3.52 3.80 6.52
CA HIS A 69 4.57 2.80 6.73
C HIS A 69 5.93 3.44 7.05
N ILE A 70 6.81 2.66 7.71
CA ILE A 70 8.18 3.07 8.08
C ILE A 70 9.23 2.39 7.23
N ASP A 71 8.88 1.32 6.53
CA ASP A 71 9.82 0.59 5.69
C ASP A 71 10.00 1.26 4.33
N THR A 72 11.07 0.85 3.67
CA THR A 72 11.43 1.30 2.32
C THR A 72 11.81 0.12 1.45
N VAL A 73 11.72 0.30 0.13
CA VAL A 73 12.37 -0.59 -0.84
C VAL A 73 13.89 -0.51 -0.73
N LYS A 74 14.61 -1.41 -1.39
CA LYS A 74 16.06 -1.27 -1.60
C LYS A 74 16.34 -0.13 -2.59
N PRO A 75 17.39 0.69 -2.36
CA PRO A 75 17.73 1.74 -3.29
C PRO A 75 18.13 1.14 -4.65
N VAL A 76 17.65 1.76 -5.74
CA VAL A 76 18.00 1.37 -7.11
C VAL A 76 19.43 1.81 -7.43
N ALA A 77 20.10 1.10 -8.33
CA ALA A 77 21.52 1.36 -8.66
C ALA A 77 21.80 2.73 -9.32
N THR A 78 20.77 3.43 -9.76
CA THR A 78 20.87 4.73 -10.45
C THR A 78 20.85 5.95 -9.53
N TRP A 79 20.82 5.75 -8.19
CA TRP A 79 20.94 6.86 -7.23
C TRP A 79 22.24 7.65 -7.46
N THR A 80 22.16 8.98 -7.55
CA THR A 80 23.32 9.87 -7.66
C THR A 80 23.70 10.47 -6.31
N LYS A 81 22.77 10.51 -5.36
CA LYS A 81 22.96 10.92 -3.95
C LYS A 81 23.08 9.67 -3.07
N ASP A 82 23.59 9.83 -1.85
CA ASP A 82 23.52 8.75 -0.87
C ASP A 82 22.07 8.62 -0.38
N PRO A 83 21.38 7.48 -0.59
CA PRO A 83 19.98 7.30 -0.22
C PRO A 83 19.69 7.42 1.27
N PHE A 84 20.69 7.20 2.12
CA PHE A 84 20.58 7.26 3.58
C PHE A 84 21.18 8.50 4.22
N THR A 85 21.61 9.48 3.40
CA THR A 85 22.09 10.78 3.89
C THR A 85 21.10 11.86 3.45
N PRO A 86 20.28 12.42 4.37
CA PRO A 86 19.31 13.44 4.03
C PRO A 86 20.00 14.69 3.48
N GLN A 87 19.55 15.15 2.31
CA GLN A 87 20.14 16.31 1.63
C GLN A 87 19.08 17.34 1.28
N TRP A 88 19.33 18.59 1.69
CA TRP A 88 18.49 19.72 1.34
C TRP A 88 18.95 20.44 0.08
N GLU A 89 18.05 20.61 -0.89
CA GLU A 89 18.23 21.48 -2.05
C GLU A 89 16.99 22.37 -2.24
N GLY A 90 17.08 23.59 -1.77
CA GLY A 90 15.94 24.52 -1.78
C GLY A 90 14.75 23.98 -0.98
N ASP A 91 13.64 23.72 -1.63
CA ASP A 91 12.42 23.18 -1.01
C ASP A 91 12.40 21.64 -0.95
N ARG A 92 13.46 20.94 -1.37
CA ARG A 92 13.50 19.48 -1.48
C ARG A 92 14.37 18.85 -0.41
N LEU A 93 13.83 17.85 0.26
CA LEU A 93 14.57 16.91 1.11
C LEU A 93 14.71 15.59 0.37
N TYR A 94 15.93 15.28 -0.04
CA TYR A 94 16.28 14.03 -0.69
C TYR A 94 16.62 12.94 0.32
N GLY A 95 16.22 11.71 0.03
CA GLY A 95 16.54 10.50 0.77
C GLY A 95 15.55 9.39 0.45
N LEU A 96 15.97 8.15 0.61
CA LEU A 96 15.12 6.99 0.40
C LEU A 96 13.99 6.97 1.44
N GLY A 97 12.75 6.79 0.98
CA GLY A 97 11.56 6.85 1.83
C GLY A 97 11.15 8.27 2.22
N ALA A 98 11.79 9.33 1.68
CA ALA A 98 11.36 10.70 1.95
C ALA A 98 9.95 10.97 1.41
N ASN A 99 9.65 10.47 0.21
CA ASN A 99 8.36 10.59 -0.46
C ASN A 99 7.44 9.42 -0.10
N ASP A 100 7.96 8.21 -0.09
CA ASP A 100 7.21 6.95 0.08
C ASP A 100 7.63 6.20 1.35
N CYS A 101 6.89 6.33 2.48
CA CYS A 101 5.89 7.38 2.68
C CYS A 101 6.26 8.26 3.90
N GLY A 102 7.57 8.54 4.11
CA GLY A 102 8.07 9.30 5.26
C GLY A 102 7.44 10.69 5.41
N GLY A 103 7.22 11.41 4.29
CA GLY A 103 6.51 12.69 4.31
C GLY A 103 5.09 12.56 4.87
N GLY A 104 4.36 11.51 4.49
CA GLY A 104 3.04 11.17 5.02
C GLY A 104 3.11 10.81 6.51
N LEU A 105 4.05 9.94 6.87
CA LEU A 105 4.29 9.48 8.24
C LEU A 105 4.47 10.66 9.20
N VAL A 106 5.44 11.55 8.93
CA VAL A 106 5.73 12.67 9.83
C VAL A 106 4.62 13.71 9.87
N SER A 107 3.88 13.88 8.75
CA SER A 107 2.74 14.80 8.69
C SER A 107 1.57 14.28 9.52
N LEU A 108 1.17 13.02 9.38
CA LEU A 108 0.11 12.39 10.16
C LEU A 108 0.47 12.32 11.65
N LEU A 109 1.71 11.94 11.98
CA LEU A 109 2.16 11.89 13.38
C LEU A 109 2.17 13.27 14.02
N THR A 110 2.58 14.32 13.29
CA THR A 110 2.54 15.71 13.78
C THR A 110 1.11 16.14 14.11
N VAL A 111 0.16 15.83 13.23
CA VAL A 111 -1.25 16.15 13.45
C VAL A 111 -1.82 15.33 14.61
N PHE A 112 -1.53 14.03 14.69
CA PHE A 112 -1.95 13.19 15.81
C PHE A 112 -1.44 13.76 17.15
N ARG A 113 -0.16 14.13 17.23
CA ARG A 113 0.44 14.74 18.43
C ARG A 113 -0.26 16.03 18.84
N LEU A 114 -0.43 16.97 17.91
CA LEU A 114 -1.10 18.23 18.21
C LEU A 114 -2.50 18.02 18.76
N GLN A 115 -3.18 17.07 18.20
CA GLN A 115 -4.53 16.74 18.59
C GLN A 115 -4.59 16.02 19.93
N ALA A 116 -3.53 15.32 20.35
CA ALA A 116 -3.38 14.74 21.68
C ALA A 116 -3.03 15.76 22.75
N GLU A 117 -2.27 16.82 22.39
CA GLU A 117 -1.80 17.88 23.32
C GLU A 117 -2.84 19.00 23.55
N ASP A 118 -3.67 19.34 22.56
CA ASP A 118 -4.59 20.48 22.67
C ASP A 118 -5.97 20.07 23.21
N TYR A 119 -6.21 20.37 24.50
CA TYR A 119 -7.52 20.15 25.17
C TYR A 119 -8.68 20.84 24.44
N ARG A 120 -8.46 21.90 23.68
CA ARG A 120 -9.51 22.58 22.91
C ARG A 120 -9.93 21.79 21.67
N LEU A 121 -9.07 20.89 21.21
CA LEU A 121 -9.35 19.95 20.12
C LEU A 121 -9.94 18.62 20.63
N GLN A 122 -10.00 18.40 21.96
CA GLN A 122 -10.55 17.21 22.59
C GLN A 122 -12.10 17.16 22.65
N THR A 123 -12.79 18.18 22.15
CA THR A 123 -14.28 18.18 22.06
C THR A 123 -14.80 17.44 20.83
N ARG A 124 -14.06 16.43 20.35
CA ARG A 124 -14.41 15.71 19.13
C ARG A 124 -15.39 14.60 19.40
N ASP A 125 -16.22 14.35 18.40
CA ASP A 125 -17.14 13.23 18.38
C ASP A 125 -16.48 11.93 17.87
N TYR A 126 -15.14 11.86 17.73
CA TYR A 126 -14.39 10.71 17.24
C TYR A 126 -13.03 10.52 17.96
N ASN A 127 -12.54 9.30 17.93
CA ASN A 127 -11.19 8.92 18.38
C ASN A 127 -10.18 8.99 17.26
N LEU A 128 -8.89 9.15 17.61
CA LEU A 128 -7.77 8.94 16.70
C LEU A 128 -6.91 7.77 17.17
N VAL A 129 -6.47 6.99 16.20
CA VAL A 129 -5.38 6.02 16.34
C VAL A 129 -4.32 6.39 15.32
N PHE A 130 -3.07 6.54 15.74
CA PHE A 130 -1.92 6.62 14.83
C PHE A 130 -1.26 5.26 14.75
N LEU A 131 -0.92 4.82 13.54
CA LEU A 131 -0.18 3.58 13.30
C LEU A 131 0.94 3.81 12.29
N ALA A 132 2.16 3.56 12.71
CA ALA A 132 3.32 3.39 11.85
C ALA A 132 3.52 1.88 11.59
N SER A 133 3.22 1.43 10.39
CA SER A 133 3.32 0.02 9.97
C SER A 133 4.70 -0.31 9.40
N CYS A 134 5.08 -1.58 9.42
CA CYS A 134 6.28 -2.10 8.77
C CYS A 134 5.91 -3.11 7.68
N GLU A 135 6.89 -3.55 6.87
CA GLU A 135 6.73 -4.56 5.82
C GLU A 135 5.65 -4.22 4.77
N GLU A 136 5.25 -2.95 4.59
CA GLU A 136 4.25 -2.55 3.60
C GLU A 136 4.71 -2.87 2.18
N GLU A 137 5.95 -2.49 1.82
CA GLU A 137 6.56 -2.60 0.49
C GLU A 137 6.73 -4.06 -0.02
N VAL A 138 6.60 -5.00 0.89
CA VAL A 138 6.63 -6.45 0.60
C VAL A 138 5.30 -7.13 0.97
N SER A 139 4.30 -6.35 1.35
CA SER A 139 3.01 -6.84 1.85
C SER A 139 3.22 -7.96 2.89
N GLY A 140 4.12 -7.73 3.85
CA GLY A 140 4.57 -8.75 4.80
C GLY A 140 3.52 -9.08 5.87
N LYS A 141 3.58 -10.31 6.40
CA LYS A 141 2.65 -10.77 7.44
C LYS A 141 2.94 -10.17 8.81
N SER A 142 4.16 -9.66 9.03
CA SER A 142 4.55 -8.99 10.27
C SER A 142 4.26 -7.48 10.25
N GLY A 143 3.70 -6.97 9.14
CA GLY A 143 3.26 -5.61 8.96
C GLY A 143 1.90 -5.33 9.61
N ILE A 144 1.10 -4.50 8.97
CA ILE A 144 -0.21 -4.05 9.48
C ILE A 144 -1.14 -5.21 9.82
N GLU A 145 -1.11 -6.32 9.06
CA GLU A 145 -1.93 -7.52 9.31
C GLU A 145 -1.76 -8.06 10.74
N MET A 146 -0.53 -7.97 11.29
CA MET A 146 -0.24 -8.42 12.66
C MET A 146 -0.88 -7.51 13.73
N VAL A 147 -1.07 -6.23 13.43
CA VAL A 147 -1.47 -5.21 14.41
C VAL A 147 -2.97 -4.91 14.35
N LEU A 148 -3.60 -5.00 13.20
CA LEU A 148 -5.05 -4.74 13.07
C LEU A 148 -5.92 -5.43 14.13
N PRO A 149 -5.69 -6.72 14.50
CA PRO A 149 -6.47 -7.38 15.54
C PRO A 149 -6.22 -6.85 16.97
N LEU A 150 -5.16 -6.08 17.19
CA LEU A 150 -4.78 -5.49 18.48
C LEU A 150 -5.32 -4.07 18.65
N LEU A 151 -5.74 -3.43 17.56
CA LEU A 151 -6.31 -2.10 17.57
C LEU A 151 -7.77 -2.14 18.05
N PRO A 152 -8.28 -1.04 18.60
CA PRO A 152 -9.72 -0.91 18.83
C PRO A 152 -10.48 -0.99 17.50
N ARG A 153 -11.81 -1.05 17.55
CA ARG A 153 -12.62 -0.95 16.35
C ARG A 153 -12.26 0.32 15.57
N ILE A 154 -11.93 0.16 14.31
CA ILE A 154 -11.67 1.25 13.36
C ILE A 154 -12.88 1.39 12.43
N ASP A 155 -13.35 2.61 12.24
CA ASP A 155 -14.49 2.91 11.36
C ASP A 155 -14.04 3.43 9.99
N VAL A 156 -12.88 4.12 9.94
CA VAL A 156 -12.28 4.62 8.67
C VAL A 156 -10.79 4.83 8.85
N ALA A 157 -10.01 4.73 7.77
CA ALA A 157 -8.58 5.06 7.78
C ALA A 157 -8.20 6.11 6.72
N ILE A 158 -7.20 6.93 7.09
CA ILE A 158 -6.43 7.79 6.19
C ILE A 158 -5.02 7.22 6.13
N VAL A 159 -4.55 6.88 4.92
CA VAL A 159 -3.23 6.31 4.68
C VAL A 159 -2.33 7.35 4.04
N GLY A 160 -1.16 7.59 4.64
CA GLY A 160 -0.25 8.69 4.32
C GLY A 160 0.59 8.52 3.05
N GLU A 161 0.12 7.76 2.10
CA GLU A 161 0.76 7.51 0.80
C GLU A 161 0.85 8.76 -0.07
N PRO A 162 1.88 8.87 -0.96
CA PRO A 162 2.07 10.06 -1.79
C PRO A 162 0.99 10.17 -2.88
N THR A 163 0.09 11.11 -2.73
CA THR A 163 -1.05 11.36 -3.62
C THR A 163 -1.14 12.81 -4.13
N GLY A 164 -0.15 13.64 -3.84
CA GLY A 164 -0.22 15.08 -4.10
C GLY A 164 -1.33 15.75 -3.30
N MET A 165 -1.69 15.23 -2.13
CA MET A 165 -2.82 15.66 -1.30
C MET A 165 -4.16 15.63 -2.05
N GLN A 166 -4.32 14.72 -2.99
CA GLN A 166 -5.63 14.39 -3.57
C GLN A 166 -6.11 13.05 -2.99
N PRO A 167 -7.38 12.91 -2.59
CA PRO A 167 -7.87 11.68 -1.98
C PRO A 167 -7.98 10.55 -3.01
N ALA A 168 -7.15 9.50 -2.85
CA ALA A 168 -7.31 8.27 -3.62
C ALA A 168 -8.36 7.39 -2.92
N VAL A 169 -9.59 7.46 -3.38
CA VAL A 169 -10.77 6.87 -2.72
C VAL A 169 -11.03 5.41 -3.08
N ALA A 170 -10.22 4.85 -3.95
CA ALA A 170 -10.19 3.42 -4.25
C ALA A 170 -8.79 3.01 -4.73
N GLU A 171 -8.38 1.77 -4.48
CA GLU A 171 -7.17 1.16 -5.04
C GLU A 171 -7.40 -0.25 -5.54
N LYS A 172 -6.57 -0.71 -6.50
CA LYS A 172 -6.66 -2.06 -7.04
C LYS A 172 -6.09 -3.07 -6.05
N GLY A 173 -6.78 -4.22 -5.92
CA GLY A 173 -6.26 -5.39 -5.26
C GLY A 173 -5.19 -6.10 -6.10
N LEU A 174 -4.54 -7.08 -5.50
CA LEU A 174 -3.51 -7.92 -6.13
C LEU A 174 -3.74 -9.38 -5.79
N MET A 175 -3.81 -10.21 -6.82
CA MET A 175 -3.74 -11.68 -6.68
C MET A 175 -2.75 -12.21 -7.71
N VAL A 176 -1.81 -13.03 -7.26
CA VAL A 176 -0.89 -13.78 -8.15
C VAL A 176 -1.34 -15.22 -8.21
N ILE A 177 -1.52 -15.74 -9.42
CA ILE A 177 -1.98 -17.11 -9.68
C ILE A 177 -0.93 -17.84 -10.49
N ASP A 178 -0.53 -19.01 -10.02
CA ASP A 178 0.28 -19.96 -10.78
C ASP A 178 -0.64 -20.94 -11.50
N GLY A 179 -0.41 -21.13 -12.80
CA GLY A 179 -1.15 -22.04 -13.67
C GLY A 179 -0.28 -23.17 -14.19
N TYR A 180 -0.85 -24.36 -14.26
CA TYR A 180 -0.19 -25.58 -14.71
C TYR A 180 -1.04 -26.29 -15.74
N ALA A 181 -0.59 -26.37 -16.99
CA ALA A 181 -1.16 -27.25 -17.99
C ALA A 181 -0.35 -28.55 -18.03
N HIS A 182 -1.03 -29.66 -17.97
CA HIS A 182 -0.44 -31.01 -17.94
C HIS A 182 -0.51 -31.69 -19.30
N GLY A 183 0.54 -32.39 -19.65
CA GLY A 183 0.66 -33.20 -20.84
C GLY A 183 1.22 -34.59 -20.55
N VAL A 184 1.78 -35.21 -21.56
CA VAL A 184 2.45 -36.52 -21.46
C VAL A 184 3.71 -36.46 -22.32
N SER A 185 4.86 -36.73 -21.73
CA SER A 185 6.14 -36.75 -22.45
C SER A 185 6.14 -37.82 -23.56
N GLY A 186 6.81 -37.48 -24.66
CA GLY A 186 6.99 -38.36 -25.79
C GLY A 186 8.10 -37.91 -26.73
N HIS A 187 8.46 -38.70 -27.73
CA HIS A 187 9.46 -38.30 -28.72
C HIS A 187 8.81 -37.42 -29.79
N ALA A 188 9.32 -36.16 -29.95
CA ALA A 188 8.72 -35.19 -30.86
C ALA A 188 8.62 -35.60 -32.34
N ALA A 189 9.46 -36.57 -32.79
CA ALA A 189 9.42 -37.13 -34.14
C ALA A 189 8.36 -38.25 -34.31
N ARG A 190 7.61 -38.59 -33.25
CA ARG A 190 6.59 -39.63 -33.23
C ARG A 190 5.25 -39.03 -32.81
N ASN A 191 4.16 -39.68 -33.21
CA ASN A 191 2.81 -39.27 -32.76
C ASN A 191 2.53 -39.85 -31.35
N GLU A 192 3.38 -39.48 -30.37
CA GLU A 192 3.35 -39.95 -28.99
C GLU A 192 3.30 -38.76 -28.04
N GLY A 193 2.64 -38.94 -26.88
CA GLY A 193 2.55 -37.91 -25.86
C GLY A 193 1.41 -36.89 -26.08
N VAL A 194 1.28 -36.00 -25.14
CA VAL A 194 0.36 -34.82 -25.14
C VAL A 194 1.18 -33.60 -24.83
N ASN A 195 1.21 -32.63 -25.73
CA ASN A 195 2.05 -31.43 -25.57
C ASN A 195 1.41 -30.42 -24.63
N ALA A 196 1.97 -30.26 -23.43
CA ALA A 196 1.49 -29.33 -22.43
C ALA A 196 1.48 -27.85 -22.88
N ILE A 197 2.35 -27.48 -23.85
CA ILE A 197 2.30 -26.12 -24.43
C ILE A 197 0.99 -25.96 -25.21
N TYR A 198 0.57 -26.96 -25.97
CA TYR A 198 -0.66 -26.86 -26.75
C TYR A 198 -1.90 -26.91 -25.86
N GLU A 199 -1.86 -27.66 -24.75
CA GLU A 199 -2.93 -27.64 -23.74
C GLU A 199 -3.07 -26.29 -23.09
N ALA A 200 -1.96 -25.57 -22.84
CA ALA A 200 -1.98 -24.22 -22.25
C ALA A 200 -2.46 -23.14 -23.23
N LEU A 201 -2.29 -23.31 -24.55
CA LEU A 201 -2.54 -22.23 -25.53
C LEU A 201 -3.96 -21.68 -25.48
N ASP A 202 -4.97 -22.54 -25.37
CA ASP A 202 -6.38 -22.12 -25.33
C ASP A 202 -6.63 -21.23 -24.12
N ASP A 203 -6.11 -21.62 -22.95
CA ASP A 203 -6.24 -20.86 -21.70
C ASP A 203 -5.49 -19.54 -21.78
N LEU A 204 -4.26 -19.52 -22.31
CA LEU A 204 -3.46 -18.30 -22.46
C LEU A 204 -4.11 -17.31 -23.43
N VAL A 205 -4.72 -17.79 -24.53
CA VAL A 205 -5.47 -16.94 -25.47
C VAL A 205 -6.72 -16.39 -24.79
N TRP A 206 -7.46 -17.24 -24.08
CA TRP A 206 -8.66 -16.82 -23.36
C TRP A 206 -8.31 -15.78 -22.27
N LEU A 207 -7.28 -15.99 -21.43
CA LEU A 207 -6.81 -15.05 -20.42
C LEU A 207 -6.42 -13.69 -21.02
N ARG A 208 -5.80 -13.69 -22.22
CA ARG A 208 -5.44 -12.46 -22.93
C ARG A 208 -6.68 -11.69 -23.40
N ASP A 209 -7.71 -12.37 -23.88
CA ASP A 209 -8.82 -11.77 -24.61
C ASP A 209 -10.05 -11.50 -23.75
N TYR A 210 -10.20 -12.20 -22.61
CA TYR A 210 -11.33 -12.03 -21.71
C TYR A 210 -11.33 -10.62 -21.07
N ARG A 211 -12.53 -10.07 -20.89
CA ARG A 211 -12.74 -8.77 -20.22
C ARG A 211 -13.86 -8.89 -19.20
N PHE A 212 -13.56 -8.53 -17.97
CA PHE A 212 -14.55 -8.52 -16.89
C PHE A 212 -15.62 -7.46 -17.11
N GLU A 213 -16.87 -7.79 -16.85
CA GLU A 213 -18.04 -6.96 -17.16
C GLU A 213 -18.21 -5.79 -16.18
N ARG A 214 -17.94 -6.03 -14.87
CA ARG A 214 -18.05 -4.98 -13.86
C ARG A 214 -16.84 -4.04 -13.95
N VAL A 215 -17.03 -2.88 -14.54
CA VAL A 215 -16.00 -1.86 -14.74
C VAL A 215 -16.18 -0.74 -13.73
N SER A 216 -15.19 -0.51 -12.90
CA SER A 216 -15.18 0.59 -11.93
C SER A 216 -15.06 1.94 -12.65
N PRO A 217 -15.84 2.96 -12.27
CA PRO A 217 -15.66 4.32 -12.78
C PRO A 217 -14.33 4.95 -12.33
N LEU A 218 -13.75 4.48 -11.21
CA LEU A 218 -12.52 5.01 -10.64
C LEU A 218 -11.29 4.18 -11.05
N LEU A 219 -11.38 2.84 -11.00
CA LEU A 219 -10.26 1.94 -11.21
C LEU A 219 -10.24 1.28 -12.59
N GLY A 220 -11.31 1.45 -13.37
CA GLY A 220 -11.49 0.74 -14.64
C GLY A 220 -11.75 -0.78 -14.45
N PRO A 221 -11.47 -1.60 -15.47
CA PRO A 221 -11.73 -3.03 -15.41
C PRO A 221 -10.73 -3.77 -14.48
N THR A 222 -11.16 -4.91 -13.95
CA THR A 222 -10.24 -5.93 -13.43
C THR A 222 -9.31 -6.37 -14.56
N LYS A 223 -8.00 -6.40 -14.29
CA LYS A 223 -6.97 -6.69 -15.29
C LYS A 223 -6.27 -8.01 -14.96
N MET A 224 -6.09 -8.83 -15.98
CA MET A 224 -5.26 -10.04 -15.92
C MET A 224 -4.10 -9.90 -16.90
N THR A 225 -2.91 -10.32 -16.48
CA THR A 225 -1.74 -10.33 -17.35
C THR A 225 -0.91 -11.58 -17.06
N VAL A 226 -0.70 -12.42 -18.07
CA VAL A 226 0.27 -13.51 -17.96
C VAL A 226 1.66 -12.88 -18.03
N THR A 227 2.45 -13.06 -16.98
CA THR A 227 3.74 -12.38 -16.79
C THR A 227 4.93 -13.33 -16.84
N VAL A 228 4.70 -14.63 -16.61
CA VAL A 228 5.71 -15.70 -16.70
C VAL A 228 5.14 -16.85 -17.49
N LEU A 229 5.96 -17.47 -18.35
CA LEU A 229 5.62 -18.68 -19.10
C LEU A 229 6.88 -19.54 -19.27
N GLY A 230 6.79 -20.82 -18.98
CA GLY A 230 7.88 -21.76 -19.14
C GLY A 230 7.41 -23.19 -19.42
N ALA A 231 8.03 -23.85 -20.38
CA ALA A 231 7.77 -25.25 -20.71
C ALA A 231 8.94 -25.90 -21.48
N GLY A 232 9.03 -27.24 -21.40
CA GLY A 232 9.99 -28.04 -22.15
C GLY A 232 11.44 -27.90 -21.68
N THR A 233 12.27 -28.88 -22.02
CA THR A 233 13.68 -28.98 -21.64
C THR A 233 14.60 -29.25 -22.83
N GLN A 234 14.09 -29.95 -23.87
CA GLN A 234 14.86 -30.33 -25.04
C GLN A 234 13.97 -30.28 -26.30
N HIS A 235 14.57 -29.95 -27.45
CA HIS A 235 13.86 -29.77 -28.72
C HIS A 235 13.17 -31.05 -29.26
N ASN A 236 13.61 -32.24 -28.83
CA ASN A 236 13.12 -33.52 -29.30
C ASN A 236 12.22 -34.26 -28.28
N VAL A 237 11.84 -33.58 -27.20
CA VAL A 237 10.93 -34.13 -26.16
C VAL A 237 9.63 -33.30 -26.13
N VAL A 238 8.49 -33.99 -26.24
CA VAL A 238 7.17 -33.36 -26.01
C VAL A 238 7.07 -32.98 -24.54
N PRO A 239 6.83 -31.71 -24.19
CA PRO A 239 6.75 -31.28 -22.81
C PRO A 239 5.48 -31.81 -22.11
N ASP A 240 5.64 -32.32 -20.92
CA ASP A 240 4.58 -32.83 -20.05
C ASP A 240 4.03 -31.82 -19.07
N GLU A 241 4.67 -30.64 -18.95
CA GLU A 241 4.18 -29.52 -18.14
C GLU A 241 4.48 -28.20 -18.84
N CYS A 242 3.48 -27.28 -18.76
CA CYS A 242 3.62 -25.87 -19.09
C CYS A 242 3.15 -25.05 -17.89
N ARG A 243 4.03 -24.23 -17.34
CA ARG A 243 3.75 -23.34 -16.19
C ARG A 243 3.61 -21.91 -16.65
N PHE A 244 2.66 -21.20 -16.06
CA PHE A 244 2.52 -19.76 -16.28
C PHE A 244 2.09 -19.06 -15.01
N THR A 245 2.35 -17.74 -14.91
CA THR A 245 1.92 -16.91 -13.77
C THR A 245 1.07 -15.77 -14.28
N ILE A 246 -0.05 -15.52 -13.59
CA ILE A 246 -1.00 -14.46 -13.89
C ILE A 246 -0.94 -13.40 -12.77
N ASP A 247 -0.64 -12.15 -13.12
CA ASP A 247 -0.88 -10.97 -12.26
C ASP A 247 -2.33 -10.53 -12.46
N VAL A 248 -3.13 -10.55 -11.40
CA VAL A 248 -4.53 -10.13 -11.41
C VAL A 248 -4.69 -8.88 -10.55
N ARG A 249 -5.26 -7.81 -11.12
CA ARG A 249 -5.56 -6.55 -10.46
C ARG A 249 -7.07 -6.36 -10.41
N THR A 250 -7.66 -6.72 -9.28
CA THR A 250 -9.10 -6.58 -9.05
C THR A 250 -9.47 -5.11 -8.79
N ASN A 251 -10.70 -4.75 -9.13
CA ASN A 251 -11.29 -3.49 -8.72
C ASN A 251 -12.26 -3.74 -7.54
N GLU A 252 -12.83 -2.69 -6.95
CA GLU A 252 -13.71 -2.74 -5.78
C GLU A 252 -15.04 -3.46 -6.03
N LEU A 253 -15.32 -3.85 -7.27
CA LEU A 253 -16.56 -4.54 -7.66
C LEU A 253 -16.41 -6.07 -7.66
N TYR A 254 -15.18 -6.59 -7.47
CA TYR A 254 -14.87 -8.02 -7.44
C TYR A 254 -13.99 -8.35 -6.24
N THR A 255 -14.30 -9.45 -5.56
CA THR A 255 -13.34 -10.06 -4.62
C THR A 255 -12.28 -10.85 -5.37
N ASN A 256 -11.14 -11.10 -4.74
CA ASN A 256 -10.10 -11.95 -5.30
C ASN A 256 -10.61 -13.40 -5.47
N GLU A 257 -11.41 -13.88 -4.49
CA GLU A 257 -12.02 -15.19 -4.49
C GLU A 257 -13.00 -15.38 -5.66
N GLU A 258 -13.92 -14.42 -5.87
CA GLU A 258 -14.86 -14.46 -7.02
C GLU A 258 -14.11 -14.56 -8.36
N VAL A 259 -13.04 -13.75 -8.52
CA VAL A 259 -12.24 -13.77 -9.75
C VAL A 259 -11.52 -15.10 -9.89
N PHE A 260 -10.93 -15.63 -8.83
CA PHE A 260 -10.23 -16.92 -8.88
C PHE A 260 -11.16 -18.09 -9.23
N GLU A 261 -12.31 -18.19 -8.56
CA GLU A 261 -13.33 -19.21 -8.85
C GLU A 261 -13.81 -19.13 -10.31
N PHE A 262 -14.03 -17.91 -10.82
CA PHE A 262 -14.40 -17.69 -12.20
C PHE A 262 -13.31 -18.18 -13.16
N LEU A 263 -12.03 -17.91 -12.89
CA LEU A 263 -10.91 -18.38 -13.70
C LEU A 263 -10.82 -19.90 -13.71
N GLN A 264 -10.95 -20.55 -12.55
CA GLN A 264 -10.95 -22.01 -12.45
C GLN A 264 -12.07 -22.69 -13.28
N GLN A 265 -13.23 -22.04 -13.37
CA GLN A 265 -14.37 -22.57 -14.14
C GLN A 265 -14.20 -22.39 -15.67
N ASN A 266 -13.35 -21.48 -16.11
CA ASN A 266 -13.20 -21.09 -17.51
C ASN A 266 -11.85 -21.47 -18.13
N THR A 267 -10.96 -22.11 -17.37
CA THR A 267 -9.69 -22.66 -17.85
C THR A 267 -9.62 -24.17 -17.62
N LYS A 268 -8.82 -24.85 -18.45
CA LYS A 268 -8.54 -26.30 -18.32
C LYS A 268 -7.33 -26.56 -17.42
N SER A 269 -6.42 -25.58 -17.34
CA SER A 269 -5.21 -25.64 -16.52
C SER A 269 -5.55 -25.65 -15.03
N GLU A 270 -4.76 -26.35 -14.24
CA GLU A 270 -4.81 -26.27 -12.79
C GLU A 270 -4.34 -24.87 -12.37
N LEU A 271 -5.13 -24.14 -11.56
CA LEU A 271 -4.80 -22.82 -11.06
C LEU A 271 -4.62 -22.84 -9.54
N GLN A 272 -3.56 -22.18 -9.06
CA GLN A 272 -3.25 -22.03 -7.63
C GLN A 272 -3.01 -20.54 -7.29
N ALA A 273 -3.91 -19.93 -6.53
CA ALA A 273 -3.69 -18.59 -6.02
C ALA A 273 -2.64 -18.62 -4.90
N ARG A 274 -1.63 -17.76 -5.00
CA ARG A 274 -0.61 -17.64 -3.92
C ARG A 274 -1.20 -17.06 -2.65
N SER A 275 -2.16 -16.13 -2.79
CA SER A 275 -2.86 -15.50 -1.67
C SER A 275 -4.08 -14.74 -2.17
N PHE A 276 -5.13 -14.65 -1.35
CA PHE A 276 -6.31 -13.83 -1.59
C PHE A 276 -6.33 -12.52 -0.79
N ARG A 277 -5.44 -12.34 0.18
CA ARG A 277 -5.51 -11.36 1.25
C ARG A 277 -5.38 -9.88 0.82
N LEU A 278 -4.84 -9.60 -0.38
CA LEU A 278 -4.63 -8.25 -0.87
C LEU A 278 -5.83 -7.79 -1.70
N HIS A 279 -6.87 -7.35 -1.01
CA HIS A 279 -8.13 -6.94 -1.64
C HIS A 279 -8.04 -5.54 -2.27
N SER A 280 -8.94 -5.25 -3.21
CA SER A 280 -9.21 -3.86 -3.58
C SER A 280 -9.84 -3.14 -2.39
N SER A 281 -9.42 -1.92 -2.12
CA SER A 281 -9.97 -1.08 -1.06
C SER A 281 -10.77 0.09 -1.65
N SER A 282 -11.71 0.61 -0.87
CA SER A 282 -12.47 1.81 -1.25
C SER A 282 -13.13 2.48 -0.05
N ILE A 283 -13.54 3.73 -0.26
CA ILE A 283 -14.39 4.48 0.65
C ILE A 283 -15.58 5.04 -0.14
N PRO A 284 -16.81 5.01 0.40
CA PRO A 284 -17.98 5.60 -0.28
C PRO A 284 -17.78 7.08 -0.61
N GLU A 285 -18.25 7.50 -1.77
CA GLU A 285 -18.13 8.91 -2.20
C GLU A 285 -18.92 9.90 -1.33
N ASP A 286 -19.94 9.42 -0.63
CA ASP A 286 -20.78 10.16 0.32
C ASP A 286 -20.27 10.10 1.76
N HIS A 287 -19.11 9.45 2.00
CA HIS A 287 -18.49 9.44 3.31
C HIS A 287 -18.12 10.86 3.75
N PRO A 288 -18.37 11.27 5.02
CA PRO A 288 -18.12 12.63 5.48
C PRO A 288 -16.71 13.17 5.19
N LEU A 289 -15.67 12.35 5.36
CA LEU A 289 -14.30 12.76 5.05
C LEU A 289 -14.09 13.03 3.55
N VAL A 290 -14.69 12.23 2.67
CA VAL A 290 -14.61 12.44 1.20
C VAL A 290 -15.35 13.71 0.79
N ILE A 291 -16.55 13.93 1.35
CA ILE A 291 -17.31 15.17 1.13
C ILE A 291 -16.49 16.38 1.57
N ARG A 292 -15.83 16.29 2.74
CA ARG A 292 -14.99 17.36 3.27
C ARG A 292 -13.77 17.62 2.38
N CYS A 293 -13.10 16.59 1.89
CA CYS A 293 -12.03 16.73 0.89
C CYS A 293 -12.52 17.49 -0.36
N LYS A 294 -13.69 17.12 -0.90
CA LYS A 294 -14.31 17.83 -2.04
C LYS A 294 -14.60 19.30 -1.72
N GLN A 295 -15.11 19.60 -0.52
CA GLN A 295 -15.36 20.98 -0.06
C GLN A 295 -14.07 21.81 0.09
N MET A 296 -12.95 21.15 0.42
CA MET A 296 -11.63 21.77 0.45
C MET A 296 -10.99 21.92 -0.95
N GLY A 297 -11.71 21.59 -2.01
CA GLY A 297 -11.26 21.73 -3.40
C GLY A 297 -10.43 20.57 -3.93
N MET A 298 -10.37 19.44 -3.22
CA MET A 298 -9.66 18.24 -3.68
C MET A 298 -10.49 17.43 -4.65
N THR A 299 -9.83 16.70 -5.54
CA THR A 299 -10.47 15.85 -6.56
C THR A 299 -10.21 14.36 -6.23
N PRO A 300 -11.24 13.58 -5.81
CA PRO A 300 -11.12 12.16 -5.60
C PRO A 300 -10.71 11.41 -6.89
N PHE A 301 -9.87 10.37 -6.73
CA PHE A 301 -9.44 9.53 -7.85
C PHE A 301 -9.23 8.07 -7.40
N GLY A 302 -9.05 7.17 -8.38
CA GLY A 302 -8.71 5.77 -8.16
C GLY A 302 -7.20 5.54 -8.33
N SER A 303 -6.54 4.93 -7.34
CA SER A 303 -5.11 4.60 -7.37
C SER A 303 -4.86 3.25 -8.04
N PRO A 304 -3.92 3.14 -8.98
CA PRO A 304 -3.50 1.86 -9.55
C PRO A 304 -2.56 1.07 -8.63
N THR A 305 -1.96 1.72 -7.62
CA THR A 305 -0.98 1.14 -6.69
C THR A 305 -1.68 0.59 -5.45
N LEU A 306 -1.12 -0.50 -4.90
CA LEU A 306 -1.59 -1.15 -3.68
C LEU A 306 -0.89 -0.51 -2.47
N SER A 307 -1.51 -0.59 -1.30
CA SER A 307 -0.97 -0.15 -0.02
C SER A 307 -1.50 -1.02 1.13
N ASP A 308 -1.18 -0.65 2.36
CA ASP A 308 -1.74 -1.26 3.58
C ASP A 308 -3.29 -1.34 3.59
N GLN A 309 -3.95 -0.47 2.82
CA GLN A 309 -5.42 -0.50 2.66
C GLN A 309 -5.94 -1.86 2.17
N ALA A 310 -5.15 -2.58 1.38
CA ALA A 310 -5.52 -3.90 0.87
C ALA A 310 -5.79 -4.95 1.97
N LEU A 311 -5.31 -4.68 3.19
CA LEU A 311 -5.47 -5.53 4.37
C LEU A 311 -6.51 -4.99 5.36
N MET A 312 -7.12 -3.83 5.10
CA MET A 312 -8.13 -3.21 5.93
C MET A 312 -9.54 -3.66 5.52
N ALA A 313 -10.32 -4.15 6.47
CA ALA A 313 -11.70 -4.58 6.23
C ALA A 313 -12.75 -3.44 6.42
N PHE A 314 -12.28 -2.21 6.58
CA PHE A 314 -13.10 -1.01 6.80
C PHE A 314 -12.78 0.05 5.74
N PRO A 315 -13.66 1.05 5.53
CA PRO A 315 -13.44 2.13 4.58
C PRO A 315 -12.11 2.84 4.79
N SER A 316 -11.37 3.08 3.71
CA SER A 316 -10.08 3.75 3.77
C SER A 316 -9.77 4.50 2.47
N PHE A 317 -8.92 5.50 2.54
CA PHE A 317 -8.41 6.22 1.38
C PHE A 317 -7.00 6.73 1.63
N LYS A 318 -6.23 6.88 0.54
CA LYS A 318 -4.90 7.48 0.61
C LYS A 318 -5.01 8.99 0.52
N LEU A 319 -4.23 9.67 1.33
CA LEU A 319 -4.05 11.12 1.27
C LEU A 319 -2.70 11.44 1.88
N GLY A 320 -1.76 11.94 1.11
CA GLY A 320 -0.43 12.28 1.63
C GLY A 320 0.36 13.20 0.71
N PRO A 321 1.40 13.87 1.26
CA PRO A 321 2.30 14.73 0.51
C PRO A 321 3.15 13.93 -0.47
N GLY A 322 3.71 14.61 -1.44
CA GLY A 322 4.54 13.99 -2.45
C GLY A 322 3.75 13.40 -3.61
N GLU A 323 4.44 12.82 -4.55
CA GLU A 323 3.89 12.31 -5.80
C GLU A 323 4.25 10.83 -5.97
N SER A 324 3.30 9.97 -6.31
CA SER A 324 3.54 8.53 -6.55
C SER A 324 4.59 8.26 -7.63
N SER A 325 4.80 9.19 -8.56
CA SER A 325 5.82 9.09 -9.61
C SER A 325 7.26 9.20 -9.10
N ARG A 326 7.47 9.63 -7.85
CA ARG A 326 8.80 9.71 -7.21
C ARG A 326 9.12 8.46 -6.39
N SER A 327 8.14 7.63 -6.10
CA SER A 327 8.32 6.37 -5.36
C SER A 327 9.18 5.39 -6.15
N HIS A 328 10.02 4.63 -5.46
CA HIS A 328 10.88 3.58 -6.03
C HIS A 328 11.84 4.06 -7.12
N SER A 329 12.15 5.36 -7.14
CA SER A 329 13.05 5.99 -8.13
C SER A 329 14.33 6.48 -7.47
N ALA A 330 15.38 6.69 -8.30
CA ALA A 330 16.60 7.30 -7.82
C ALA A 330 16.39 8.77 -7.44
N ASP A 331 17.14 9.23 -6.43
CA ASP A 331 17.10 10.60 -5.93
C ASP A 331 15.68 11.03 -5.51
N GLU A 332 14.99 10.12 -4.86
CA GLU A 332 13.68 10.33 -4.26
C GLU A 332 13.71 11.55 -3.32
N PHE A 333 12.65 12.35 -3.35
CA PHE A 333 12.52 13.54 -2.50
C PHE A 333 11.07 13.87 -2.18
N VAL A 334 10.87 14.57 -1.07
CA VAL A 334 9.65 15.29 -0.75
C VAL A 334 9.96 16.78 -0.60
N LYS A 335 8.97 17.67 -0.87
CA LYS A 335 9.14 19.10 -0.65
C LYS A 335 8.68 19.50 0.77
N ILE A 336 9.38 20.44 1.37
CA ILE A 336 8.97 21.02 2.67
C ILE A 336 7.58 21.63 2.56
N SER A 337 7.31 22.33 1.45
CA SER A 337 6.00 22.93 1.19
C SER A 337 4.89 21.87 1.08
N GLU A 338 5.19 20.66 0.61
CA GLU A 338 4.23 19.53 0.56
C GLU A 338 3.93 19.01 1.97
N ILE A 339 4.95 18.86 2.84
CA ILE A 339 4.76 18.46 4.25
C ILE A 339 3.94 19.50 5.00
N ARG A 340 4.26 20.79 4.85
CA ARG A 340 3.47 21.87 5.45
C ARG A 340 2.02 21.81 5.00
N HIS A 341 1.81 21.74 3.69
CA HIS A 341 0.46 21.67 3.12
C HIS A 341 -0.32 20.45 3.63
N ALA A 342 0.35 19.31 3.81
CA ALA A 342 -0.26 18.11 4.36
C ALA A 342 -0.70 18.30 5.83
N ILE A 343 0.17 18.84 6.68
CA ILE A 343 -0.16 19.14 8.07
C ILE A 343 -1.38 20.10 8.15
N ASP A 344 -1.35 21.21 7.42
CA ASP A 344 -2.46 22.16 7.36
C ASP A 344 -3.76 21.50 6.87
N THR A 345 -3.67 20.68 5.83
CA THR A 345 -4.80 19.95 5.24
C THR A 345 -5.41 18.96 6.23
N TYR A 346 -4.59 18.14 6.89
CA TYR A 346 -5.09 17.19 7.88
C TYR A 346 -5.73 17.86 9.09
N LEU A 347 -5.14 18.98 9.58
CA LEU A 347 -5.74 19.75 10.65
C LEU A 347 -7.13 20.28 10.26
N HIS A 348 -7.31 20.76 9.04
CA HIS A 348 -8.61 21.20 8.54
C HIS A 348 -9.57 20.03 8.27
N LEU A 349 -9.08 18.91 7.79
CA LEU A 349 -9.90 17.73 7.50
C LEU A 349 -10.45 17.09 8.79
N LEU A 350 -9.67 17.14 9.85
CA LEU A 350 -9.98 16.55 11.15
C LEU A 350 -10.48 17.57 12.21
N ALA A 351 -10.79 18.80 11.82
CA ALA A 351 -11.28 19.86 12.74
C ALA A 351 -12.78 19.75 13.09
#